data_a08ac25e3011e5acba88d578baaaaee8
#
_entry.id   a08ac25e3011e5acba88d578baaaaee8
#
_cell.length_a   1.000
_cell.length_b   1.000
_cell.length_c   1.000
_cell.angle_alpha   90.00
_cell.angle_beta   90.00
_cell.angle_gamma   90.00
#
_symmetry.space_group_name_H-M   'P 1'
#
loop_
_entity.id
_entity.type
_entity.pdbx_description
1 polymer ?
#
loop_
_entity_poly.entity_id
_entity_poly.type
_entity_poly.pdbx_seq_one_letter_code
_entity_poly.pdbx_strand_id
1 'polypeptide(L)'
;MTTREGSLEAPTRHPLDWRNPEFYDHAALEAEQERVFEICHGCRRCVSLCGAFPTLFDLIDEGKSGEIDGVAKADYGRVVDQCYLCDLCYMTKCPYVPPHPWNVDFPHLMLRAKAVKFQDDGASFRDRLLTGTDRLGRLATIPVIVNMVNKANATPAVRGVMEKALGVAAAARLPRYAEHPLRANVERSVAWPVRDGGRTPGKVAVFATCYVNYNEPAIGHDLLKLLAHNEIPYRFAEQEACCGMPKLELGDLATVEQLKNVNIPPLAALARDGYAILTPVPSCTLMFKQELPLLFPDDEDVKAVADAMFDPFEYFVLRDKDGLLRRDFSQPLGKVSYHIPCHARGQNVGQKTREALQWVPGTEVNTVERCAGHDGTWGVKAEFFAESMRIGKPVFNRMAEDDPDYVSSDCPIAGRRILQGIEDKSGPSRARKEHPLTLLRIAYGIE
;
A
#
# COMPACT_ATOMS: atom_id res chain seq x y z
N MET A 1 33.88 -21.35 4.36
CA MET A 1 33.09 -20.21 4.78
C MET A 1 31.85 -20.74 5.49
N THR A 2 31.68 -20.47 6.76
CA THR A 2 30.46 -20.85 7.49
C THR A 2 29.32 -19.94 6.99
N THR A 3 28.43 -20.51 6.19
CA THR A 3 27.20 -19.84 5.77
C THR A 3 26.37 -19.56 7.03
N ARG A 4 26.37 -18.33 7.51
CA ARG A 4 25.42 -17.92 8.55
C ARG A 4 24.02 -17.97 7.94
N GLU A 5 23.09 -18.62 8.61
CA GLU A 5 21.67 -18.47 8.25
C GLU A 5 21.25 -17.01 8.45
N GLY A 6 20.90 -16.36 7.35
CA GLY A 6 20.47 -14.97 7.33
C GLY A 6 21.59 -13.94 7.28
N SER A 7 21.22 -12.69 7.14
CA SER A 7 22.09 -11.52 7.15
C SER A 7 21.51 -10.47 8.09
N LEU A 8 22.40 -9.68 8.73
CA LEU A 8 22.01 -8.48 9.51
C LEU A 8 21.99 -7.22 8.63
N GLU A 9 22.40 -7.34 7.37
CA GLU A 9 22.35 -6.27 6.39
C GLU A 9 20.92 -6.05 5.89
N ALA A 10 20.62 -4.84 5.44
CA ALA A 10 19.35 -4.57 4.78
C ALA A 10 19.23 -5.43 3.51
N PRO A 11 18.04 -5.98 3.22
CA PRO A 11 17.84 -6.76 2.00
C PRO A 11 18.17 -5.91 0.76
N THR A 12 18.88 -6.53 -0.20
CA THR A 12 19.19 -5.92 -1.50
C THR A 12 18.30 -6.54 -2.56
N ARG A 13 17.45 -5.75 -3.20
CA ARG A 13 16.58 -6.23 -4.26
C ARG A 13 17.22 -6.09 -5.63
N HIS A 14 17.04 -7.10 -6.48
CA HIS A 14 17.53 -7.07 -7.85
C HIS A 14 16.44 -6.55 -8.80
N PRO A 15 16.84 -5.80 -9.86
CA PRO A 15 15.91 -5.40 -10.92
C PRO A 15 15.20 -6.58 -11.56
N LEU A 16 14.00 -6.36 -12.05
CA LEU A 16 13.21 -7.32 -12.81
C LEU A 16 13.38 -7.06 -14.31
N ASP A 17 13.94 -8.01 -15.02
CA ASP A 17 14.09 -7.96 -16.48
C ASP A 17 12.79 -8.38 -17.19
N TRP A 18 11.69 -7.73 -16.84
CA TRP A 18 10.35 -8.08 -17.29
C TRP A 18 10.10 -7.85 -18.79
N ARG A 19 11.00 -7.13 -19.49
CA ARG A 19 10.95 -6.96 -20.94
C ARG A 19 11.61 -8.08 -21.70
N ASN A 20 12.40 -8.90 -21.03
CA ASN A 20 13.05 -10.06 -21.60
C ASN A 20 12.00 -11.18 -21.83
N PRO A 21 11.90 -11.76 -23.03
CA PRO A 21 11.01 -12.89 -23.27
C PRO A 21 11.23 -14.08 -22.33
N GLU A 22 12.45 -14.31 -21.85
CA GLU A 22 12.76 -15.37 -20.87
C GLU A 22 12.08 -15.16 -19.51
N PHE A 23 11.71 -13.91 -19.18
CA PHE A 23 10.93 -13.63 -17.97
C PHE A 23 9.57 -14.34 -17.99
N TYR A 24 9.02 -14.56 -19.19
CA TYR A 24 7.72 -15.19 -19.42
C TYR A 24 7.82 -16.68 -19.78
N ASP A 25 9.01 -17.26 -19.75
CA ASP A 25 9.17 -18.71 -19.99
C ASP A 25 8.58 -19.52 -18.84
N HIS A 26 7.62 -20.38 -19.17
CA HIS A 26 6.88 -21.18 -18.19
C HIS A 26 7.75 -22.19 -17.47
N ALA A 27 8.66 -22.87 -18.20
CA ALA A 27 9.52 -23.90 -17.61
C ALA A 27 10.53 -23.28 -16.64
N ALA A 28 11.10 -22.11 -17.00
CA ALA A 28 11.99 -21.38 -16.14
C ALA A 28 11.27 -20.81 -14.90
N LEU A 29 10.01 -20.35 -15.05
CA LEU A 29 9.19 -19.92 -13.93
C LEU A 29 8.87 -21.07 -12.97
N GLU A 30 8.42 -22.21 -13.48
CA GLU A 30 8.11 -23.40 -12.68
C GLU A 30 9.32 -23.92 -11.92
N ALA A 31 10.48 -23.98 -12.57
CA ALA A 31 11.74 -24.39 -11.93
C ALA A 31 12.15 -23.44 -10.79
N GLU A 32 11.98 -22.13 -10.97
CA GLU A 32 12.29 -21.15 -9.91
C GLU A 32 11.25 -21.19 -8.78
N GLN A 33 9.96 -21.38 -9.10
CA GLN A 33 8.94 -21.60 -8.07
C GLN A 33 9.23 -22.85 -7.25
N GLU A 34 9.58 -23.96 -7.89
CA GLU A 34 9.95 -25.21 -7.21
C GLU A 34 11.13 -24.99 -6.27
N ARG A 35 12.21 -24.37 -6.75
CA ARG A 35 13.39 -24.06 -5.94
C ARG A 35 13.06 -23.20 -4.71
N VAL A 36 12.29 -22.14 -4.89
CA VAL A 36 11.94 -21.22 -3.80
C VAL A 36 10.93 -21.85 -2.84
N PHE A 37 9.96 -22.61 -3.35
CA PHE A 37 8.97 -23.29 -2.52
C PHE A 37 9.60 -24.38 -1.64
N GLU A 38 10.61 -25.10 -2.17
CA GLU A 38 11.42 -26.05 -1.40
C GLU A 38 12.12 -25.35 -0.22
N ILE A 39 12.78 -24.22 -0.47
CA ILE A 39 13.43 -23.42 0.59
C ILE A 39 12.38 -22.95 1.61
N CYS A 40 11.22 -22.48 1.16
CA CYS A 40 10.14 -22.01 2.03
C CYS A 40 9.56 -23.15 2.88
N HIS A 41 9.41 -24.35 2.29
CA HIS A 41 8.97 -25.55 2.98
C HIS A 41 9.92 -25.94 4.10
N GLY A 42 11.21 -26.02 3.83
CA GLY A 42 12.23 -26.33 4.83
C GLY A 42 12.32 -25.31 5.97
N CYS A 43 11.95 -24.05 5.72
CA CYS A 43 12.05 -22.93 6.68
C CYS A 43 10.77 -22.67 7.47
N ARG A 44 9.61 -22.60 6.84
CA ARG A 44 8.26 -22.35 7.36
C ARG A 44 8.07 -21.09 8.24
N ARG A 45 9.03 -20.17 8.32
CA ARG A 45 8.97 -18.96 9.18
C ARG A 45 7.79 -18.03 8.84
N CYS A 46 7.34 -18.04 7.58
CA CYS A 46 6.33 -17.12 7.08
C CYS A 46 4.89 -17.62 7.23
N VAL A 47 4.65 -18.78 7.84
CA VAL A 47 3.33 -19.42 7.96
C VAL A 47 2.22 -18.49 8.51
N SER A 48 2.57 -17.52 9.34
CA SER A 48 1.61 -16.61 9.98
C SER A 48 1.48 -15.24 9.32
N LEU A 49 2.14 -15.00 8.17
CA LEU A 49 2.15 -13.68 7.52
C LEU A 49 0.89 -13.45 6.65
N CYS A 50 0.56 -14.40 5.81
CA CYS A 50 -0.53 -14.28 4.82
C CYS A 50 -1.06 -15.66 4.43
N GLY A 51 -2.00 -15.73 3.48
CA GLY A 51 -2.57 -16.99 2.97
C GLY A 51 -1.62 -17.81 2.08
N ALA A 52 -0.63 -17.18 1.41
CA ALA A 52 0.22 -17.89 0.45
C ALA A 52 1.04 -19.03 1.09
N PHE A 53 1.63 -18.77 2.25
CA PHE A 53 2.47 -19.79 2.92
C PHE A 53 1.69 -20.97 3.50
N PRO A 54 0.58 -20.78 4.25
CA PRO A 54 -0.27 -21.90 4.61
C PRO A 54 -0.73 -22.70 3.40
N THR A 55 -1.17 -22.04 2.33
CA THR A 55 -1.59 -22.73 1.09
C THR A 55 -0.45 -23.59 0.51
N LEU A 56 0.78 -23.07 0.47
CA LEU A 56 1.95 -23.82 0.02
C LEU A 56 2.21 -25.04 0.91
N PHE A 57 2.19 -24.83 2.23
CA PHE A 57 2.53 -25.91 3.17
C PHE A 57 1.44 -26.98 3.22
N ASP A 58 0.17 -26.59 3.14
CA ASP A 58 -0.95 -27.55 3.07
C ASP A 58 -0.86 -28.39 1.79
N LEU A 59 -0.53 -27.79 0.63
CA LEU A 59 -0.31 -28.51 -0.63
C LEU A 59 0.80 -29.56 -0.53
N ILE A 60 1.88 -29.25 0.16
CA ILE A 60 3.02 -30.15 0.36
C ILE A 60 2.65 -31.24 1.38
N ASP A 61 2.10 -30.85 2.53
CA ASP A 61 1.76 -31.77 3.63
C ASP A 61 0.63 -32.76 3.24
N GLU A 62 -0.28 -32.37 2.33
CA GLU A 62 -1.31 -33.23 1.74
C GLU A 62 -0.80 -34.07 0.55
N GLY A 63 0.41 -33.73 0.03
CA GLY A 63 1.05 -34.43 -1.07
C GLY A 63 1.52 -35.85 -0.68
N LYS A 64 1.66 -36.74 -1.68
CA LYS A 64 2.04 -38.15 -1.42
C LYS A 64 3.44 -38.31 -0.83
N SER A 65 4.38 -37.46 -1.22
CA SER A 65 5.77 -37.50 -0.75
C SER A 65 5.98 -36.69 0.54
N GLY A 66 5.14 -35.73 0.83
CA GLY A 66 5.36 -34.71 1.88
C GLY A 66 6.43 -33.71 1.48
N GLU A 67 6.81 -33.66 0.20
CA GLU A 67 7.84 -32.78 -0.37
C GLU A 67 7.26 -32.07 -1.61
N ILE A 68 7.99 -31.08 -2.14
CA ILE A 68 7.50 -30.24 -3.25
C ILE A 68 7.28 -31.03 -4.55
N ASP A 69 7.99 -32.12 -4.75
CA ASP A 69 7.85 -33.02 -5.90
C ASP A 69 6.47 -33.73 -5.92
N GLY A 70 5.83 -33.85 -4.77
CA GLY A 70 4.46 -34.37 -4.62
C GLY A 70 3.37 -33.40 -5.02
N VAL A 71 3.68 -32.12 -5.24
CA VAL A 71 2.72 -31.07 -5.60
C VAL A 71 2.64 -30.90 -7.12
N ALA A 72 1.43 -30.97 -7.66
CA ALA A 72 1.25 -30.74 -9.10
C ALA A 72 1.57 -29.27 -9.46
N LYS A 73 2.33 -29.05 -10.55
CA LYS A 73 2.71 -27.71 -11.01
C LYS A 73 1.50 -26.78 -11.24
N ALA A 74 0.37 -27.36 -11.69
CA ALA A 74 -0.89 -26.64 -11.86
C ALA A 74 -1.43 -26.03 -10.55
N ASP A 75 -1.10 -26.60 -9.37
CA ASP A 75 -1.53 -26.09 -8.07
C ASP A 75 -0.67 -24.93 -7.56
N TYR A 76 0.49 -24.63 -8.16
CA TYR A 76 1.32 -23.47 -7.79
C TYR A 76 0.57 -22.14 -7.94
N GLY A 77 -0.36 -22.07 -8.91
CA GLY A 77 -1.26 -20.93 -9.09
C GLY A 77 -2.09 -20.58 -7.84
N ARG A 78 -2.43 -21.58 -7.01
CA ARG A 78 -3.17 -21.37 -5.75
C ARG A 78 -2.35 -20.59 -4.74
N VAL A 79 -1.05 -20.80 -4.69
CA VAL A 79 -0.11 -20.04 -3.85
C VAL A 79 0.04 -18.60 -4.37
N VAL A 80 0.17 -18.45 -5.70
CA VAL A 80 0.29 -17.15 -6.37
C VAL A 80 -0.94 -16.29 -6.12
N ASP A 81 -2.15 -16.85 -6.21
CA ASP A 81 -3.41 -16.14 -6.01
C ASP A 81 -3.60 -15.62 -4.57
N GLN A 82 -2.90 -16.22 -3.59
CA GLN A 82 -2.90 -15.76 -2.20
C GLN A 82 -1.86 -14.68 -1.89
N CYS A 83 -0.91 -14.43 -2.79
CA CYS A 83 0.09 -13.39 -2.62
C CYS A 83 -0.41 -12.06 -3.18
N TYR A 84 -0.42 -11.02 -2.35
CA TYR A 84 -0.80 -9.65 -2.69
C TYR A 84 0.38 -8.67 -2.60
N LEU A 85 1.60 -9.14 -2.83
CA LEU A 85 2.82 -8.34 -3.01
C LEU A 85 3.06 -7.29 -1.90
N CYS A 86 2.84 -7.69 -0.63
CA CYS A 86 3.00 -6.78 0.51
C CYS A 86 4.44 -6.64 1.00
N ASP A 87 5.37 -7.40 0.45
CA ASP A 87 6.81 -7.44 0.72
C ASP A 87 7.24 -7.84 2.15
N LEU A 88 6.31 -8.08 3.07
CA LEU A 88 6.65 -8.35 4.46
C LEU A 88 7.45 -9.64 4.67
N CYS A 89 7.25 -10.66 3.85
CA CYS A 89 8.09 -11.87 3.92
C CYS A 89 9.53 -11.55 3.56
N TYR A 90 9.76 -10.72 2.53
CA TYR A 90 11.06 -10.27 2.10
C TYR A 90 11.72 -9.35 3.13
N MET A 91 11.03 -8.29 3.54
CA MET A 91 11.58 -7.23 4.38
C MET A 91 11.77 -7.61 5.86
N THR A 92 10.95 -8.53 6.40
CA THR A 92 10.90 -8.72 7.86
C THR A 92 11.12 -10.16 8.33
N LYS A 93 11.09 -11.15 7.45
CA LYS A 93 11.06 -12.56 7.87
C LYS A 93 12.08 -13.45 7.21
N CYS A 94 12.33 -13.29 5.92
CA CYS A 94 13.13 -14.22 5.15
C CYS A 94 14.64 -14.04 5.46
N PRO A 95 15.34 -15.06 5.95
CA PRO A 95 16.78 -14.99 6.16
C PRO A 95 17.58 -15.25 4.89
N TYR A 96 16.93 -15.62 3.79
CA TYR A 96 17.53 -16.08 2.55
C TYR A 96 17.42 -15.06 1.40
N VAL A 97 16.98 -13.85 1.72
CA VAL A 97 16.99 -12.72 0.76
C VAL A 97 18.40 -12.28 0.43
N PRO A 98 18.67 -11.69 -0.75
CA PRO A 98 19.98 -11.12 -1.05
C PRO A 98 20.47 -10.19 0.08
N PRO A 99 21.77 -10.22 0.44
CA PRO A 99 22.88 -10.89 -0.26
C PRO A 99 23.09 -12.38 0.07
N HIS A 100 22.12 -13.09 0.64
CA HIS A 100 22.25 -14.52 0.90
C HIS A 100 22.39 -15.30 -0.43
N PRO A 101 23.27 -16.34 -0.51
CA PRO A 101 23.53 -17.10 -1.75
C PRO A 101 22.27 -17.74 -2.37
N TRP A 102 21.26 -18.05 -1.58
CA TRP A 102 19.99 -18.60 -2.07
C TRP A 102 19.11 -17.59 -2.79
N ASN A 103 19.40 -16.30 -2.65
CA ASN A 103 18.78 -15.22 -3.43
C ASN A 103 17.26 -15.33 -3.56
N VAL A 104 16.56 -15.50 -2.41
CA VAL A 104 15.10 -15.66 -2.41
C VAL A 104 14.42 -14.31 -2.45
N ASP A 105 13.65 -14.03 -3.51
CA ASP A 105 12.69 -12.93 -3.57
C ASP A 105 11.29 -13.48 -3.88
N PHE A 106 10.60 -13.94 -2.83
CA PHE A 106 9.28 -14.53 -2.97
C PHE A 106 8.24 -13.56 -3.58
N PRO A 107 8.12 -12.29 -3.15
CA PRO A 107 7.16 -11.37 -3.75
C PRO A 107 7.37 -11.14 -5.24
N HIS A 108 8.62 -10.93 -5.69
CA HIS A 108 8.91 -10.72 -7.11
C HIS A 108 8.77 -12.01 -7.94
N LEU A 109 9.01 -13.17 -7.36
CA LEU A 109 8.66 -14.44 -8.00
C LEU A 109 7.16 -14.57 -8.20
N MET A 110 6.35 -14.18 -7.20
CA MET A 110 4.89 -14.14 -7.35
C MET A 110 4.43 -13.09 -8.36
N LEU A 111 5.09 -11.93 -8.41
CA LEU A 111 4.84 -10.93 -9.45
C LEU A 111 5.14 -11.48 -10.85
N ARG A 112 6.27 -12.18 -11.03
CA ARG A 112 6.60 -12.87 -12.29
C ARG A 112 5.50 -13.86 -12.68
N ALA A 113 5.06 -14.70 -11.75
CA ALA A 113 3.99 -15.66 -12.01
C ALA A 113 2.66 -14.99 -12.38
N LYS A 114 2.31 -13.86 -11.72
CA LYS A 114 1.14 -13.07 -12.09
C LYS A 114 1.28 -12.43 -13.47
N ALA A 115 2.47 -11.95 -13.83
CA ALA A 115 2.72 -11.35 -15.14
C ALA A 115 2.64 -12.39 -16.26
N VAL A 116 3.15 -13.60 -16.06
CA VAL A 116 2.99 -14.72 -17.00
C VAL A 116 1.50 -15.05 -17.16
N LYS A 117 0.78 -15.27 -16.07
CA LYS A 117 -0.68 -15.51 -16.09
C LYS A 117 -1.45 -14.38 -16.80
N PHE A 118 -1.05 -13.13 -16.57
CA PHE A 118 -1.68 -11.98 -17.23
C PHE A 118 -1.40 -11.95 -18.74
N GLN A 119 -0.20 -12.34 -19.15
CA GLN A 119 0.17 -12.43 -20.58
C GLN A 119 -0.65 -13.51 -21.29
N ASP A 120 -0.85 -14.66 -20.66
CA ASP A 120 -1.58 -15.79 -21.22
C ASP A 120 -3.10 -15.54 -21.29
N ASP A 121 -3.68 -15.15 -20.17
CA ASP A 121 -5.15 -15.12 -19.98
C ASP A 121 -5.73 -13.70 -19.99
N GLY A 122 -4.89 -12.70 -19.81
CA GLY A 122 -5.33 -11.32 -19.57
C GLY A 122 -6.01 -11.17 -18.20
N ALA A 123 -6.79 -10.10 -18.05
CA ALA A 123 -7.57 -9.86 -16.85
C ALA A 123 -9.05 -10.12 -17.06
N SER A 124 -9.71 -10.65 -16.03
CA SER A 124 -11.17 -10.74 -16.00
C SER A 124 -11.82 -9.36 -16.07
N PHE A 125 -13.10 -9.29 -16.46
CA PHE A 125 -13.85 -8.02 -16.45
C PHE A 125 -13.85 -7.39 -15.06
N ARG A 126 -14.03 -8.18 -14.00
CA ARG A 126 -13.96 -7.74 -12.61
C ARG A 126 -12.60 -7.10 -12.29
N ASP A 127 -11.52 -7.77 -12.64
CA ASP A 127 -10.17 -7.30 -12.30
C ASP A 127 -9.82 -6.02 -13.06
N ARG A 128 -10.21 -5.91 -14.34
CA ARG A 128 -10.09 -4.65 -15.11
C ARG A 128 -10.89 -3.52 -14.47
N LEU A 129 -12.09 -3.82 -13.95
CA LEU A 129 -12.92 -2.84 -13.27
C LEU A 129 -12.26 -2.38 -11.96
N LEU A 130 -11.90 -3.31 -11.07
CA LEU A 130 -11.35 -3.00 -9.76
C LEU A 130 -9.99 -2.30 -9.83
N THR A 131 -9.14 -2.62 -10.82
CA THR A 131 -7.82 -2.01 -11.00
C THR A 131 -7.84 -0.74 -11.85
N GLY A 132 -8.96 -0.41 -12.47
CA GLY A 132 -9.15 0.80 -13.28
C GLY A 132 -9.49 2.05 -12.45
N THR A 133 -8.71 2.31 -11.39
CA THR A 133 -9.05 3.28 -10.32
C THR A 133 -9.27 4.71 -10.81
N ASP A 134 -8.46 5.23 -11.74
CA ASP A 134 -8.64 6.58 -12.30
C ASP A 134 -9.88 6.68 -13.17
N ARG A 135 -10.09 5.69 -14.03
CA ARG A 135 -11.25 5.68 -14.94
C ARG A 135 -12.54 5.60 -14.13
N LEU A 136 -12.58 4.69 -13.17
CA LEU A 136 -13.72 4.56 -12.26
C LEU A 136 -13.91 5.81 -11.41
N GLY A 137 -12.83 6.35 -10.84
CA GLY A 137 -12.86 7.55 -10.02
C GLY A 137 -13.47 8.73 -10.79
N ARG A 138 -12.98 8.99 -12.00
CA ARG A 138 -13.50 10.06 -12.86
C ARG A 138 -14.98 9.88 -13.20
N LEU A 139 -15.41 8.67 -13.52
CA LEU A 139 -16.81 8.39 -13.86
C LEU A 139 -17.71 8.45 -12.63
N ALA A 140 -17.27 7.86 -11.52
CA ALA A 140 -18.08 7.77 -10.29
C ALA A 140 -18.22 9.09 -9.54
N THR A 141 -17.34 10.08 -9.78
CA THR A 141 -17.40 11.41 -9.15
C THR A 141 -18.15 12.45 -9.98
N ILE A 142 -18.72 12.07 -11.13
CA ILE A 142 -19.60 12.97 -11.91
C ILE A 142 -20.81 13.34 -11.02
N PRO A 143 -21.17 14.63 -10.93
CA PRO A 143 -22.36 15.07 -10.21
C PRO A 143 -23.60 14.24 -10.58
N VAL A 144 -24.48 13.94 -9.61
CA VAL A 144 -25.62 13.02 -9.72
C VAL A 144 -25.21 11.54 -9.76
N ILE A 145 -24.20 11.14 -10.58
CA ILE A 145 -23.72 9.74 -10.63
C ILE A 145 -23.11 9.30 -9.31
N VAL A 146 -22.37 10.16 -8.64
CA VAL A 146 -21.71 9.88 -7.37
C VAL A 146 -22.70 9.43 -6.29
N ASN A 147 -23.84 10.09 -6.20
CA ASN A 147 -24.88 9.73 -5.22
C ASN A 147 -25.54 8.39 -5.58
N MET A 148 -25.77 8.12 -6.86
CA MET A 148 -26.31 6.84 -7.34
C MET A 148 -25.35 5.68 -7.05
N VAL A 149 -24.06 5.84 -7.36
CA VAL A 149 -23.02 4.83 -7.12
C VAL A 149 -22.86 4.57 -5.62
N ASN A 150 -22.77 5.62 -4.81
CA ASN A 150 -22.66 5.50 -3.36
C ASN A 150 -23.89 4.83 -2.73
N LYS A 151 -25.09 5.15 -3.20
CA LYS A 151 -26.33 4.50 -2.75
C LYS A 151 -26.36 3.02 -3.18
N ALA A 152 -25.97 2.72 -4.41
CA ALA A 152 -25.90 1.34 -4.91
C ALA A 152 -24.92 0.51 -4.06
N ASN A 153 -23.72 1.04 -3.78
CA ASN A 153 -22.71 0.39 -2.94
C ASN A 153 -23.13 0.19 -1.48
N ALA A 154 -24.08 0.98 -0.99
CA ALA A 154 -24.63 0.89 0.38
C ALA A 154 -25.90 0.00 0.46
N THR A 155 -26.52 -0.37 -0.66
CA THR A 155 -27.80 -1.09 -0.69
C THR A 155 -27.55 -2.61 -0.68
N PRO A 156 -27.98 -3.36 0.37
CA PRO A 156 -27.70 -4.79 0.48
C PRO A 156 -28.16 -5.63 -0.72
N ALA A 157 -29.35 -5.35 -1.27
CA ALA A 157 -29.86 -6.06 -2.43
C ALA A 157 -28.97 -5.88 -3.68
N VAL A 158 -28.47 -4.65 -3.92
CA VAL A 158 -27.54 -4.35 -5.02
C VAL A 158 -26.20 -5.04 -4.76
N ARG A 159 -25.71 -5.05 -3.53
CA ARG A 159 -24.49 -5.76 -3.14
C ARG A 159 -24.59 -7.26 -3.40
N GLY A 160 -25.74 -7.87 -3.09
CA GLY A 160 -25.98 -9.30 -3.41
C GLY A 160 -25.98 -9.59 -4.92
N VAL A 161 -26.49 -8.68 -5.75
CA VAL A 161 -26.40 -8.79 -7.22
C VAL A 161 -24.94 -8.61 -7.69
N MET A 162 -24.20 -7.65 -7.12
CA MET A 162 -22.78 -7.43 -7.46
C MET A 162 -21.92 -8.67 -7.11
N GLU A 163 -22.20 -9.33 -6.00
CA GLU A 163 -21.50 -10.57 -5.64
C GLU A 163 -21.75 -11.67 -6.68
N LYS A 164 -22.99 -11.91 -7.03
CA LYS A 164 -23.36 -12.94 -8.03
C LYS A 164 -22.84 -12.64 -9.44
N ALA A 165 -22.89 -11.38 -9.87
CA ALA A 165 -22.56 -10.96 -11.23
C ALA A 165 -21.07 -10.68 -11.43
N LEU A 166 -20.42 -10.10 -10.41
CA LEU A 166 -19.04 -9.60 -10.48
C LEU A 166 -18.09 -10.31 -9.51
N GLY A 167 -18.59 -11.19 -8.61
CA GLY A 167 -17.76 -11.82 -7.59
C GLY A 167 -17.13 -10.84 -6.61
N VAL A 168 -17.80 -9.69 -6.32
CA VAL A 168 -17.40 -8.74 -5.31
C VAL A 168 -18.22 -8.96 -4.06
N ALA A 169 -17.59 -9.43 -2.98
CA ALA A 169 -18.27 -9.86 -1.75
C ALA A 169 -19.28 -8.84 -1.24
N ALA A 170 -20.53 -9.23 -1.04
CA ALA A 170 -21.60 -8.34 -0.59
C ALA A 170 -21.30 -7.74 0.79
N ALA A 171 -20.64 -8.50 1.65
CA ALA A 171 -20.23 -8.08 2.99
C ALA A 171 -19.02 -7.12 2.99
N ALA A 172 -18.25 -7.01 1.92
CA ALA A 172 -17.12 -6.10 1.84
C ALA A 172 -17.60 -4.64 1.78
N ARG A 173 -17.10 -3.79 2.68
CA ARG A 173 -17.40 -2.35 2.69
C ARG A 173 -16.54 -1.63 1.66
N LEU A 174 -17.15 -1.26 0.53
CA LEU A 174 -16.46 -0.51 -0.52
C LEU A 174 -16.26 0.96 -0.13
N PRO A 175 -15.17 1.61 -0.58
CA PRO A 175 -14.99 3.05 -0.41
C PRO A 175 -16.11 3.84 -1.08
N ARG A 176 -16.51 4.94 -0.46
CA ARG A 176 -17.43 5.91 -1.10
C ARG A 176 -16.63 6.77 -2.08
N TYR A 177 -17.27 7.25 -3.12
CA TYR A 177 -16.72 8.26 -3.99
C TYR A 177 -17.09 9.66 -3.48
N ALA A 178 -16.17 10.59 -3.61
CA ALA A 178 -16.33 11.97 -3.18
C ALA A 178 -17.13 12.78 -4.21
N GLU A 179 -18.01 13.66 -3.72
CA GLU A 179 -18.74 14.61 -4.59
C GLU A 179 -17.81 15.68 -5.16
N HIS A 180 -16.75 16.01 -4.42
CA HIS A 180 -15.75 17.00 -4.76
C HIS A 180 -14.36 16.37 -4.73
N PRO A 181 -13.81 15.91 -5.86
CA PRO A 181 -12.44 15.40 -5.94
C PRO A 181 -11.42 16.45 -5.49
N LEU A 182 -10.36 16.01 -4.80
CA LEU A 182 -9.36 16.90 -4.20
C LEU A 182 -8.80 17.91 -5.21
N ARG A 183 -8.23 17.43 -6.31
CA ARG A 183 -7.52 18.27 -7.30
C ARG A 183 -8.39 19.30 -8.00
N ALA A 184 -9.68 19.13 -8.00
CA ALA A 184 -10.64 20.07 -8.59
C ALA A 184 -11.04 21.18 -7.61
N ASN A 185 -10.76 21.02 -6.31
CA ASN A 185 -11.29 21.87 -5.23
C ASN A 185 -10.20 22.45 -4.32
N VAL A 186 -8.92 22.45 -4.74
CA VAL A 186 -7.81 23.03 -4.00
C VAL A 186 -6.99 23.96 -4.87
N GLU A 187 -6.29 24.90 -4.23
CA GLU A 187 -5.23 25.66 -4.88
C GLU A 187 -4.12 24.72 -5.33
N ARG A 188 -3.71 24.84 -6.60
CA ARG A 188 -2.71 23.94 -7.18
C ARG A 188 -1.28 24.23 -6.77
N SER A 189 -1.05 25.41 -6.24
CA SER A 189 0.25 25.81 -5.70
C SER A 189 0.09 26.93 -4.67
N VAL A 190 0.85 26.83 -3.60
CA VAL A 190 0.97 27.87 -2.57
C VAL A 190 2.43 28.22 -2.40
N ALA A 191 2.72 29.51 -2.40
CA ALA A 191 4.08 30.05 -2.26
C ALA A 191 4.33 30.52 -0.83
N TRP A 192 5.43 30.05 -0.23
CA TRP A 192 6.00 30.49 1.02
C TRP A 192 7.52 30.65 0.84
N PRO A 193 8.25 31.38 1.70
CA PRO A 193 9.69 31.36 1.68
C PRO A 193 10.23 29.93 1.85
N VAL A 194 11.07 29.51 0.92
CA VAL A 194 11.67 28.17 0.96
C VAL A 194 12.71 28.11 2.09
N ARG A 195 12.59 27.12 2.95
CA ARG A 195 13.53 26.86 4.05
C ARG A 195 14.03 25.42 3.91
N ASP A 196 15.12 25.24 3.18
CA ASP A 196 15.74 23.93 3.03
C ASP A 196 16.29 23.43 4.37
N GLY A 197 16.08 22.14 4.65
CA GLY A 197 16.71 21.42 5.75
C GLY A 197 17.94 20.65 5.27
N GLY A 198 18.76 20.17 6.21
CA GLY A 198 19.89 19.30 5.87
C GLY A 198 19.45 17.91 5.37
N ARG A 199 18.18 17.51 5.65
CA ARG A 199 17.61 16.19 5.35
C ARG A 199 16.48 16.24 4.35
N THR A 200 15.88 17.40 4.10
CA THR A 200 14.69 17.54 3.26
C THR A 200 14.70 18.84 2.46
N PRO A 201 14.25 18.83 1.20
CA PRO A 201 13.91 20.04 0.48
C PRO A 201 12.86 20.88 1.22
N GLY A 202 12.95 22.20 1.10
CA GLY A 202 12.04 23.15 1.75
C GLY A 202 10.73 23.40 1.00
N LYS A 203 10.49 22.72 -0.13
CA LYS A 203 9.28 22.82 -0.96
C LYS A 203 8.80 21.45 -1.39
N VAL A 204 7.49 21.29 -1.54
CA VAL A 204 6.82 19.99 -1.72
C VAL A 204 6.02 19.94 -3.02
N ALA A 205 6.21 18.86 -3.78
CA ALA A 205 5.28 18.43 -4.82
C ALA A 205 4.31 17.37 -4.24
N VAL A 206 3.03 17.62 -4.33
CA VAL A 206 2.00 16.69 -3.83
C VAL A 206 1.49 15.82 -4.98
N PHE A 207 1.64 14.51 -4.83
CA PHE A 207 0.98 13.53 -5.67
C PHE A 207 -0.29 13.05 -4.95
N ALA A 208 -1.47 13.49 -5.42
CA ALA A 208 -2.74 13.33 -4.71
C ALA A 208 -3.16 11.87 -4.50
N THR A 209 -2.73 10.98 -5.35
CA THR A 209 -3.18 9.59 -5.49
C THR A 209 -4.64 9.45 -5.96
N CYS A 210 -4.95 8.37 -6.66
CA CYS A 210 -6.33 8.12 -7.11
C CYS A 210 -7.30 7.99 -5.92
N TYR A 211 -6.87 7.31 -4.84
CA TYR A 211 -7.72 7.08 -3.68
C TYR A 211 -8.07 8.36 -2.92
N VAL A 212 -7.08 9.18 -2.60
CA VAL A 212 -7.31 10.44 -1.90
C VAL A 212 -8.06 11.43 -2.80
N ASN A 213 -7.73 11.47 -4.09
CA ASN A 213 -8.44 12.36 -5.01
C ASN A 213 -9.94 12.03 -5.15
N TYR A 214 -10.30 10.74 -5.26
CA TYR A 214 -11.67 10.35 -5.62
C TYR A 214 -12.49 9.76 -4.46
N ASN A 215 -11.87 9.29 -3.39
CA ASN A 215 -12.57 8.61 -2.30
C ASN A 215 -12.48 9.31 -0.95
N GLU A 216 -11.30 9.76 -0.52
CA GLU A 216 -11.10 10.43 0.77
C GLU A 216 -10.33 11.77 0.62
N PRO A 217 -10.90 12.80 -0.06
CA PRO A 217 -10.23 14.11 -0.26
C PRO A 217 -9.84 14.81 1.04
N ALA A 218 -10.54 14.52 2.15
CA ALA A 218 -10.22 15.08 3.46
C ALA A 218 -8.76 14.83 3.87
N ILE A 219 -8.21 13.65 3.56
CA ILE A 219 -6.80 13.33 3.84
C ILE A 219 -5.85 14.30 3.11
N GLY A 220 -6.16 14.58 1.85
CA GLY A 220 -5.38 15.53 1.05
C GLY A 220 -5.51 16.96 1.57
N HIS A 221 -6.73 17.39 1.92
CA HIS A 221 -6.93 18.70 2.55
C HIS A 221 -6.15 18.84 3.85
N ASP A 222 -6.14 17.80 4.68
CA ASP A 222 -5.40 17.78 5.94
C ASP A 222 -3.88 17.89 5.70
N LEU A 223 -3.33 17.17 4.70
CA LEU A 223 -1.92 17.33 4.29
C LEU A 223 -1.61 18.78 3.88
N LEU A 224 -2.45 19.39 3.04
CA LEU A 224 -2.23 20.77 2.59
C LEU A 224 -2.31 21.77 3.74
N LYS A 225 -3.25 21.58 4.68
CA LYS A 225 -3.36 22.41 5.90
C LYS A 225 -2.12 22.27 6.79
N LEU A 226 -1.59 21.04 6.94
CA LEU A 226 -0.35 20.80 7.70
C LEU A 226 0.88 21.46 7.04
N LEU A 227 0.98 21.41 5.71
CA LEU A 227 2.03 22.12 4.96
C LEU A 227 1.90 23.63 5.15
N ALA A 228 0.69 24.18 5.02
CA ALA A 228 0.42 25.60 5.20
C ALA A 228 0.72 26.08 6.63
N HIS A 229 0.31 25.32 7.67
CA HIS A 229 0.62 25.63 9.07
C HIS A 229 2.12 25.72 9.34
N ASN A 230 2.91 24.89 8.67
CA ASN A 230 4.37 24.89 8.77
C ASN A 230 5.05 25.81 7.74
N GLU A 231 4.30 26.62 7.00
CA GLU A 231 4.80 27.54 5.97
C GLU A 231 5.66 26.82 4.91
N ILE A 232 5.30 25.59 4.55
CA ILE A 232 5.98 24.80 3.53
C ILE A 232 5.27 25.02 2.19
N PRO A 233 5.92 25.63 1.18
CA PRO A 233 5.32 25.83 -0.12
C PRO A 233 5.07 24.49 -0.81
N TYR A 234 3.93 24.41 -1.50
CA TYR A 234 3.58 23.19 -2.22
C TYR A 234 3.02 23.47 -3.61
N ARG A 235 3.09 22.46 -4.46
CA ARG A 235 2.38 22.42 -5.75
C ARG A 235 2.00 21.00 -6.13
N PHE A 236 1.00 20.86 -6.97
CA PHE A 236 0.66 19.58 -7.62
C PHE A 236 1.38 19.47 -8.97
N ALA A 237 1.70 18.23 -9.36
CA ALA A 237 2.11 17.97 -10.74
C ALA A 237 0.98 18.37 -11.72
N GLU A 238 1.35 18.80 -12.92
CA GLU A 238 0.37 19.23 -13.93
C GLU A 238 -0.54 18.08 -14.35
N GLN A 239 0.05 16.93 -14.58
CA GLN A 239 -0.64 15.68 -14.89
C GLN A 239 -0.40 14.65 -13.81
N GLU A 240 -1.38 13.82 -13.58
CA GLU A 240 -1.33 12.73 -12.61
C GLU A 240 -2.29 11.62 -13.03
N ALA A 241 -1.80 10.39 -13.03
CA ALA A 241 -2.56 9.16 -13.18
C ALA A 241 -2.33 8.26 -11.96
N CYS A 242 -3.00 7.10 -11.88
CA CYS A 242 -2.73 6.10 -10.84
C CYS A 242 -1.23 5.78 -10.78
N CYS A 243 -0.69 5.54 -9.57
CA CYS A 243 0.72 5.17 -9.40
C CYS A 243 1.10 3.84 -10.09
N GLY A 244 0.10 2.99 -10.40
CA GLY A 244 0.31 1.70 -11.05
C GLY A 244 0.23 0.49 -10.10
N MET A 245 0.24 0.67 -8.78
CA MET A 245 0.22 -0.44 -7.82
C MET A 245 -0.88 -1.48 -8.07
N PRO A 246 -2.16 -1.12 -8.34
CA PRO A 246 -3.19 -2.13 -8.63
C PRO A 246 -2.94 -2.90 -9.93
N LYS A 247 -2.18 -2.34 -10.86
CA LYS A 247 -1.77 -2.99 -12.09
C LYS A 247 -0.58 -3.91 -11.87
N LEU A 248 0.37 -3.48 -11.05
CA LEU A 248 1.48 -4.31 -10.59
C LEU A 248 0.97 -5.58 -9.90
N GLU A 249 0.05 -5.43 -8.93
CA GLU A 249 -0.57 -6.54 -8.21
C GLU A 249 -1.32 -7.52 -9.13
N LEU A 250 -1.78 -7.06 -10.27
CA LEU A 250 -2.45 -7.87 -11.29
C LEU A 250 -1.45 -8.58 -12.25
N GLY A 251 -0.19 -8.12 -12.30
CA GLY A 251 0.80 -8.55 -13.30
C GLY A 251 0.71 -7.79 -14.63
N ASP A 252 -0.08 -6.73 -14.74
CA ASP A 252 -0.25 -5.89 -15.94
C ASP A 252 0.89 -4.87 -16.07
N LEU A 253 2.11 -5.37 -16.31
CA LEU A 253 3.34 -4.56 -16.33
C LEU A 253 3.36 -3.56 -17.49
N ALA A 254 2.72 -3.88 -18.62
CA ALA A 254 2.59 -2.96 -19.75
C ALA A 254 1.76 -1.72 -19.39
N THR A 255 0.67 -1.88 -18.61
CA THR A 255 -0.10 -0.74 -18.13
C THR A 255 0.65 0.02 -17.03
N VAL A 256 1.46 -0.66 -16.19
CA VAL A 256 2.36 0.01 -15.25
C VAL A 256 3.31 0.95 -15.98
N GLU A 257 3.91 0.51 -17.09
CA GLU A 257 4.77 1.35 -17.92
C GLU A 257 4.02 2.55 -18.51
N GLN A 258 2.81 2.37 -19.01
CA GLN A 258 1.98 3.47 -19.50
C GLN A 258 1.71 4.53 -18.44
N LEU A 259 1.36 4.10 -17.22
CA LEU A 259 1.12 4.98 -16.07
C LEU A 259 2.40 5.68 -15.61
N LYS A 260 3.52 4.97 -15.60
CA LYS A 260 4.86 5.54 -15.36
C LYS A 260 5.14 6.67 -16.38
N ASN A 261 4.91 6.44 -17.66
CA ASN A 261 5.16 7.42 -18.71
C ASN A 261 4.29 8.70 -18.60
N VAL A 262 3.15 8.63 -17.90
CA VAL A 262 2.34 9.83 -17.57
C VAL A 262 2.88 10.55 -16.34
N ASN A 263 3.25 9.81 -15.29
CA ASN A 263 3.56 10.38 -13.98
C ASN A 263 5.03 10.85 -13.86
N ILE A 264 5.97 10.06 -14.40
CA ILE A 264 7.40 10.30 -14.16
C ILE A 264 7.92 11.61 -14.76
N PRO A 265 7.64 11.98 -16.03
CA PRO A 265 8.19 13.21 -16.58
C PRO A 265 7.87 14.48 -15.78
N PRO A 266 6.61 14.77 -15.41
CA PRO A 266 6.31 15.97 -14.62
C PRO A 266 6.86 15.88 -13.18
N LEU A 267 6.92 14.69 -12.57
CA LEU A 267 7.48 14.52 -11.23
C LEU A 267 9.00 14.66 -11.24
N ALA A 268 9.70 14.13 -12.26
CA ALA A 268 11.15 14.26 -12.40
C ALA A 268 11.56 15.73 -12.63
N ALA A 269 10.77 16.49 -13.38
CA ALA A 269 11.01 17.92 -13.53
C ALA A 269 10.94 18.65 -12.16
N LEU A 270 9.93 18.30 -11.33
CA LEU A 270 9.80 18.86 -9.98
C LEU A 270 10.94 18.40 -9.04
N ALA A 271 11.33 17.13 -9.11
CA ALA A 271 12.44 16.59 -8.34
C ALA A 271 13.75 17.33 -8.65
N ARG A 272 14.05 17.54 -9.94
CA ARG A 272 15.23 18.30 -10.39
C ARG A 272 15.18 19.80 -10.02
N ASP A 273 13.97 20.36 -9.93
CA ASP A 273 13.77 21.71 -9.40
C ASP A 273 13.84 21.75 -7.85
N GLY A 274 14.20 20.66 -7.19
CA GLY A 274 14.44 20.58 -5.75
C GLY A 274 13.17 20.49 -4.91
N TYR A 275 12.10 19.89 -5.42
CA TYR A 275 10.92 19.56 -4.62
C TYR A 275 11.08 18.17 -3.98
N ALA A 276 10.71 18.04 -2.71
CA ALA A 276 10.33 16.75 -2.15
C ALA A 276 8.98 16.34 -2.72
N ILE A 277 8.81 15.06 -3.07
CA ILE A 277 7.54 14.54 -3.58
C ILE A 277 6.84 13.78 -2.44
N LEU A 278 5.63 14.18 -2.08
CA LEU A 278 4.84 13.53 -1.03
C LEU A 278 3.61 12.82 -1.60
N THR A 279 3.36 11.61 -1.12
CA THR A 279 2.12 10.89 -1.40
C THR A 279 1.44 10.47 -0.09
N PRO A 280 0.14 10.77 0.12
CA PRO A 280 -0.56 10.44 1.37
C PRO A 280 -1.04 8.98 1.46
N VAL A 281 -0.54 8.09 0.59
CA VAL A 281 -0.88 6.65 0.57
C VAL A 281 0.39 5.83 0.42
N PRO A 282 0.74 4.98 1.41
CA PRO A 282 2.01 4.25 1.44
C PRO A 282 2.28 3.35 0.23
N SER A 283 1.22 2.79 -0.38
CA SER A 283 1.36 1.96 -1.59
C SER A 283 1.88 2.78 -2.78
N CYS A 284 1.45 4.04 -2.89
CA CYS A 284 1.96 4.92 -3.94
C CYS A 284 3.40 5.35 -3.66
N THR A 285 3.74 5.64 -2.41
CA THR A 285 5.12 5.94 -2.01
C THR A 285 6.04 4.77 -2.33
N LEU A 286 5.66 3.54 -1.94
CA LEU A 286 6.43 2.33 -2.24
C LEU A 286 6.62 2.13 -3.75
N MET A 287 5.54 2.33 -4.53
CA MET A 287 5.58 2.18 -5.98
C MET A 287 6.64 3.07 -6.64
N PHE A 288 6.66 4.36 -6.30
CA PHE A 288 7.63 5.31 -6.86
C PHE A 288 9.03 5.15 -6.26
N LYS A 289 9.13 4.83 -4.97
CA LYS A 289 10.40 4.78 -4.24
C LYS A 289 11.18 3.50 -4.47
N GLN A 290 10.50 2.37 -4.70
CA GLN A 290 11.12 1.05 -4.78
C GLN A 290 10.74 0.23 -6.02
N GLU A 291 9.44 0.09 -6.35
CA GLU A 291 9.01 -0.82 -7.41
C GLU A 291 9.38 -0.32 -8.82
N LEU A 292 9.12 0.96 -9.10
CA LEU A 292 9.47 1.53 -10.41
C LEU A 292 10.98 1.49 -10.70
N PRO A 293 11.89 1.82 -9.76
CA PRO A 293 13.34 1.64 -9.98
C PRO A 293 13.76 0.21 -10.28
N LEU A 294 13.06 -0.79 -9.72
CA LEU A 294 13.35 -2.20 -9.98
C LEU A 294 12.81 -2.68 -11.34
N LEU A 295 11.71 -2.09 -11.81
CA LEU A 295 11.13 -2.37 -13.13
C LEU A 295 11.82 -1.59 -14.26
N PHE A 296 12.39 -0.42 -13.96
CA PHE A 296 13.00 0.51 -14.92
C PHE A 296 14.36 1.01 -14.41
N PRO A 297 15.34 0.10 -14.20
CA PRO A 297 16.60 0.44 -13.53
C PRO A 297 17.48 1.43 -14.29
N ASP A 298 17.31 1.55 -15.60
CA ASP A 298 18.09 2.44 -16.45
C ASP A 298 17.41 3.79 -16.71
N ASP A 299 16.22 4.03 -16.14
CA ASP A 299 15.47 5.27 -16.33
C ASP A 299 15.88 6.31 -15.27
N GLU A 300 16.69 7.29 -15.66
CA GLU A 300 17.22 8.34 -14.77
C GLU A 300 16.11 9.25 -14.21
N ASP A 301 14.98 9.40 -14.91
CA ASP A 301 13.82 10.14 -14.42
C ASP A 301 13.13 9.38 -13.28
N VAL A 302 13.02 8.06 -13.41
CA VAL A 302 12.50 7.19 -12.34
C VAL A 302 13.39 7.29 -11.09
N LYS A 303 14.71 7.24 -11.25
CA LYS A 303 15.65 7.40 -10.12
C LYS A 303 15.49 8.76 -9.45
N ALA A 304 15.46 9.83 -10.23
CA ALA A 304 15.29 11.19 -9.70
C ALA A 304 13.97 11.34 -8.90
N VAL A 305 12.88 10.72 -9.36
CA VAL A 305 11.61 10.70 -8.62
C VAL A 305 11.72 9.88 -7.36
N ALA A 306 12.35 8.69 -7.41
CA ALA A 306 12.53 7.82 -6.26
C ALA A 306 13.33 8.50 -5.14
N ASP A 307 14.42 9.19 -5.49
CA ASP A 307 15.28 9.92 -4.55
C ASP A 307 14.56 11.12 -3.89
N ALA A 308 13.64 11.75 -4.62
CA ALA A 308 12.85 12.88 -4.12
C ALA A 308 11.57 12.45 -3.38
N MET A 309 11.24 11.14 -3.37
CA MET A 309 9.99 10.61 -2.82
C MET A 309 10.06 10.41 -1.31
N PHE A 310 9.08 10.95 -0.59
CA PHE A 310 8.93 10.78 0.86
C PHE A 310 7.51 10.34 1.21
N ASP A 311 7.40 9.51 2.25
CA ASP A 311 6.17 9.43 3.02
C ASP A 311 5.94 10.74 3.77
N PRO A 312 4.70 11.23 3.95
CA PRO A 312 4.45 12.50 4.63
C PRO A 312 5.04 12.57 6.05
N PHE A 313 4.94 11.49 6.82
CA PHE A 313 5.50 11.47 8.18
C PHE A 313 7.02 11.29 8.19
N GLU A 314 7.59 10.60 7.21
CA GLU A 314 9.04 10.60 6.99
C GLU A 314 9.53 12.04 6.79
N TYR A 315 8.88 12.78 5.90
CA TYR A 315 9.21 14.17 5.61
C TYR A 315 9.07 15.06 6.85
N PHE A 316 7.95 15.01 7.56
CA PHE A 316 7.72 15.82 8.76
C PHE A 316 8.71 15.52 9.88
N VAL A 317 9.01 14.23 10.13
CA VAL A 317 9.99 13.86 11.16
C VAL A 317 11.41 14.33 10.82
N LEU A 318 11.79 14.25 9.55
CA LEU A 318 13.10 14.76 9.11
C LEU A 318 13.17 16.28 9.21
N ARG A 319 12.10 16.99 8.86
CA ARG A 319 11.97 18.45 9.05
C ARG A 319 12.09 18.86 10.53
N ASP A 320 11.43 18.11 11.39
CA ASP A 320 11.48 18.33 12.83
C ASP A 320 12.91 18.18 13.38
N LYS A 321 13.64 17.15 12.93
CA LYS A 321 15.05 16.94 13.31
C LYS A 321 15.99 18.07 12.88
N ASP A 322 15.59 18.84 11.86
CA ASP A 322 16.29 20.03 11.42
C ASP A 322 15.77 21.31 12.10
N GLY A 323 14.82 21.20 13.05
CA GLY A 323 14.22 22.36 13.74
C GLY A 323 13.28 23.19 12.85
N LEU A 324 12.77 22.61 11.77
CA LEU A 324 11.98 23.29 10.74
C LEU A 324 10.52 22.89 10.75
N LEU A 325 10.03 22.25 11.82
CA LEU A 325 8.63 21.91 12.03
C LEU A 325 8.11 22.53 13.32
N ARG A 326 6.91 23.08 13.29
CA ARG A 326 6.24 23.61 14.48
C ARG A 326 5.74 22.46 15.36
N ARG A 327 5.82 22.67 16.70
CA ARG A 327 5.26 21.74 17.71
C ARG A 327 4.26 22.44 18.64
N ASP A 328 3.55 23.43 18.12
CA ASP A 328 2.56 24.25 18.83
C ASP A 328 1.19 23.52 18.91
N PHE A 329 1.23 22.27 19.36
CA PHE A 329 0.01 21.45 19.54
C PHE A 329 -0.87 22.04 20.63
N SER A 330 -2.15 22.19 20.32
CA SER A 330 -3.16 22.78 21.21
C SER A 330 -4.15 21.76 21.79
N GLN A 331 -4.22 20.55 21.21
CA GLN A 331 -5.18 19.53 21.61
C GLN A 331 -4.54 18.16 21.78
N PRO A 332 -4.79 17.46 22.91
CA PRO A 332 -4.38 16.06 23.08
C PRO A 332 -5.23 15.15 22.19
N LEU A 333 -4.66 14.03 21.79
CA LEU A 333 -5.39 13.01 21.02
C LEU A 333 -5.95 11.88 21.89
N GLY A 334 -5.55 11.79 23.17
CA GLY A 334 -5.93 10.69 24.04
C GLY A 334 -5.29 9.37 23.59
N LYS A 335 -6.07 8.30 23.56
CA LYS A 335 -5.61 6.96 23.18
C LYS A 335 -5.77 6.74 21.68
N VAL A 336 -4.65 6.52 21.00
CA VAL A 336 -4.60 6.25 19.56
C VAL A 336 -4.14 4.81 19.34
N SER A 337 -5.02 3.96 18.81
CA SER A 337 -4.61 2.65 18.29
C SER A 337 -4.20 2.82 16.84
N TYR A 338 -2.89 2.63 16.58
CA TYR A 338 -2.27 2.91 15.29
C TYR A 338 -1.78 1.63 14.60
N HIS A 339 -2.30 1.37 13.43
CA HIS A 339 -1.87 0.27 12.56
C HIS A 339 -0.82 0.75 11.55
N ILE A 340 0.34 0.10 11.54
CA ILE A 340 1.38 0.32 10.53
C ILE A 340 1.12 -0.58 9.33
N PRO A 341 0.72 -0.01 8.19
CA PRO A 341 0.41 -0.81 6.99
C PRO A 341 1.65 -1.44 6.36
N CYS A 342 1.45 -2.52 5.60
CA CYS A 342 2.54 -3.29 4.99
C CYS A 342 3.46 -2.42 4.12
N HIS A 343 2.93 -1.61 3.22
CA HIS A 343 3.72 -0.78 2.32
C HIS A 343 4.41 0.41 3.01
N ALA A 344 4.01 0.82 4.22
CA ALA A 344 4.82 1.73 5.04
C ALA A 344 6.02 0.98 5.65
N ARG A 345 5.81 -0.26 6.10
CA ARG A 345 6.88 -1.12 6.62
C ARG A 345 7.87 -1.52 5.52
N GLY A 346 7.36 -1.80 4.32
CA GLY A 346 8.17 -2.13 3.13
C GLY A 346 9.18 -1.04 2.77
N GLN A 347 8.85 0.24 3.02
CA GLN A 347 9.76 1.36 2.77
C GLN A 347 10.98 1.39 3.71
N ASN A 348 10.95 0.66 4.82
CA ASN A 348 12.04 0.58 5.80
C ASN A 348 12.52 1.93 6.37
N VAL A 349 11.61 2.90 6.49
CA VAL A 349 11.91 4.25 7.01
C VAL A 349 11.73 4.37 8.53
N GLY A 350 11.34 3.29 9.21
CA GLY A 350 11.01 3.25 10.63
C GLY A 350 9.58 3.73 10.92
N GLN A 351 9.23 3.83 12.21
CA GLN A 351 7.85 4.14 12.66
C GLN A 351 7.62 5.67 12.73
N LYS A 352 7.76 6.36 11.60
CA LYS A 352 7.72 7.83 11.55
C LYS A 352 6.38 8.43 11.99
N THR A 353 5.29 7.81 11.61
CA THR A 353 3.94 8.24 12.04
C THR A 353 3.77 8.12 13.54
N ARG A 354 4.22 7.01 14.15
CA ARG A 354 4.22 6.86 15.60
C ARG A 354 5.06 7.94 16.27
N GLU A 355 6.29 8.18 15.77
CA GLU A 355 7.19 9.22 16.28
C GLU A 355 6.49 10.58 16.28
N ALA A 356 5.84 10.95 15.19
CA ALA A 356 5.13 12.22 15.06
C ALA A 356 3.90 12.32 16.00
N LEU A 357 3.09 11.28 16.10
CA LEU A 357 1.92 11.28 17.00
C LEU A 357 2.32 11.37 18.48
N GLN A 358 3.49 10.83 18.86
CA GLN A 358 4.03 10.92 20.21
C GLN A 358 4.55 12.30 20.60
N TRP A 359 4.71 13.24 19.64
CA TRP A 359 5.02 14.64 19.96
C TRP A 359 3.86 15.37 20.62
N VAL A 360 2.62 14.89 20.42
CA VAL A 360 1.41 15.56 20.90
C VAL A 360 1.24 15.27 22.40
N PRO A 361 1.27 16.30 23.28
CA PRO A 361 1.08 16.11 24.70
C PRO A 361 -0.24 15.43 25.05
N GLY A 362 -0.25 14.55 26.02
CA GLY A 362 -1.47 13.82 26.44
C GLY A 362 -1.95 12.78 25.43
N THR A 363 -1.06 12.28 24.57
CA THR A 363 -1.36 11.26 23.57
C THR A 363 -0.63 9.96 23.90
N GLU A 364 -1.38 8.86 23.93
CA GLU A 364 -0.88 7.50 24.08
C GLU A 364 -1.06 6.76 22.75
N VAL A 365 0.03 6.24 22.18
CA VAL A 365 0.01 5.54 20.89
C VAL A 365 0.30 4.06 21.09
N ASN A 366 -0.74 3.23 20.93
CA ASN A 366 -0.59 1.78 20.86
C ASN A 366 -0.42 1.36 19.38
N THR A 367 0.67 0.66 19.09
CA THR A 367 1.07 0.35 17.71
C THR A 367 0.86 -1.12 17.38
N VAL A 368 0.24 -1.39 16.24
CA VAL A 368 -0.01 -2.75 15.74
C VAL A 368 0.67 -2.95 14.39
N GLU A 369 1.65 -3.86 14.36
CA GLU A 369 2.44 -4.24 13.17
C GLU A 369 2.03 -5.61 12.66
N ARG A 370 0.88 -5.73 12.02
CA ARG A 370 0.41 -6.98 11.44
C ARG A 370 -0.46 -6.71 10.21
N CYS A 371 -0.67 -7.72 9.37
CA CYS A 371 -1.51 -7.58 8.19
C CYS A 371 -2.99 -7.36 8.58
N ALA A 372 -3.62 -6.33 8.04
CA ALA A 372 -5.05 -6.05 8.20
C ALA A 372 -5.94 -6.93 7.31
N GLY A 373 -5.37 -7.87 6.56
CA GLY A 373 -6.11 -8.81 5.72
C GLY A 373 -6.75 -8.17 4.49
N HIS A 374 -6.33 -6.96 4.10
CA HIS A 374 -6.79 -6.38 2.85
C HIS A 374 -5.61 -6.26 1.89
N ASP A 375 -5.89 -6.24 0.69
CA ASP A 375 -5.13 -5.73 -0.44
C ASP A 375 -6.13 -4.94 -1.26
N GLY A 376 -5.72 -3.91 -1.95
CA GLY A 376 -6.62 -2.98 -2.64
C GLY A 376 -7.80 -3.64 -3.37
N THR A 377 -7.56 -4.75 -4.05
CA THR A 377 -8.57 -5.48 -4.82
C THR A 377 -8.81 -6.92 -4.35
N TRP A 378 -7.82 -7.57 -3.74
CA TRP A 378 -7.89 -8.98 -3.36
C TRP A 378 -8.94 -9.25 -2.29
N GLY A 379 -8.89 -8.53 -1.18
CA GLY A 379 -9.74 -8.74 -0.02
C GLY A 379 -11.20 -8.35 -0.19
N VAL A 380 -11.61 -7.82 -1.35
CA VAL A 380 -13.02 -7.53 -1.67
C VAL A 380 -13.64 -8.57 -2.61
N LYS A 381 -12.83 -9.48 -3.17
CA LYS A 381 -13.31 -10.56 -4.02
C LYS A 381 -14.01 -11.62 -3.18
N ALA A 382 -15.12 -12.17 -3.66
CA ALA A 382 -15.96 -13.08 -2.90
C ALA A 382 -15.19 -14.34 -2.43
N GLU A 383 -14.34 -14.89 -3.31
CA GLU A 383 -13.52 -16.07 -3.03
C GLU A 383 -12.45 -15.86 -1.97
N PHE A 384 -11.98 -14.60 -1.76
CA PHE A 384 -10.93 -14.28 -0.81
C PHE A 384 -11.41 -13.52 0.44
N PHE A 385 -12.65 -13.05 0.46
CA PHE A 385 -13.16 -12.19 1.52
C PHE A 385 -13.09 -12.85 2.91
N ALA A 386 -13.51 -14.10 3.02
CA ALA A 386 -13.48 -14.84 4.29
C ALA A 386 -12.04 -14.98 4.81
N GLU A 387 -11.10 -15.32 3.93
CA GLU A 387 -9.68 -15.42 4.25
C GLU A 387 -9.10 -14.06 4.63
N SER A 388 -9.44 -13.01 3.91
CA SER A 388 -9.08 -11.62 4.22
C SER A 388 -9.49 -11.23 5.66
N MET A 389 -10.73 -11.55 6.06
CA MET A 389 -11.22 -11.29 7.42
C MET A 389 -10.51 -12.16 8.47
N ARG A 390 -10.18 -13.40 8.13
CA ARG A 390 -9.42 -14.32 9.00
C ARG A 390 -8.01 -13.81 9.29
N ILE A 391 -7.29 -13.36 8.24
CA ILE A 391 -5.94 -12.79 8.35
C ILE A 391 -5.97 -11.50 9.18
N GLY A 392 -6.97 -10.63 8.98
CA GLY A 392 -7.10 -9.36 9.68
C GLY A 392 -7.56 -9.48 11.13
N LYS A 393 -8.21 -10.59 11.53
CA LYS A 393 -8.82 -10.76 12.86
C LYS A 393 -7.89 -10.43 14.03
N PRO A 394 -6.60 -10.83 14.08
CA PRO A 394 -5.70 -10.45 15.16
C PRO A 394 -5.47 -8.93 15.25
N VAL A 395 -5.45 -8.23 14.11
CA VAL A 395 -5.35 -6.76 14.06
C VAL A 395 -6.63 -6.14 14.60
N PHE A 396 -7.80 -6.59 14.15
CA PHE A 396 -9.09 -6.06 14.61
C PHE A 396 -9.23 -6.15 16.12
N ASN A 397 -8.86 -7.32 16.70
CA ASN A 397 -8.88 -7.50 18.15
C ASN A 397 -7.94 -6.53 18.86
N ARG A 398 -6.69 -6.45 18.39
CA ARG A 398 -5.65 -5.65 19.03
C ARG A 398 -5.92 -4.14 18.92
N MET A 399 -6.49 -3.70 17.79
CA MET A 399 -6.83 -2.30 17.56
C MET A 399 -8.04 -1.82 18.39
N ALA A 400 -8.85 -2.75 18.89
CA ALA A 400 -10.00 -2.46 19.76
C ALA A 400 -9.65 -2.60 21.28
N GLU A 401 -8.45 -3.04 21.64
CA GLU A 401 -8.02 -3.14 23.04
C GLU A 401 -7.92 -1.74 23.68
N ASP A 402 -8.15 -1.65 24.97
CA ASP A 402 -8.01 -0.44 25.80
C ASP A 402 -8.98 0.72 25.45
N ASP A 403 -10.07 0.43 24.73
CA ASP A 403 -11.10 1.40 24.35
C ASP A 403 -10.49 2.72 23.78
N PRO A 404 -9.84 2.67 22.62
CA PRO A 404 -9.15 3.83 22.07
C PRO A 404 -10.11 4.93 21.64
N ASP A 405 -9.66 6.18 21.70
CA ASP A 405 -10.38 7.34 21.15
C ASP A 405 -10.34 7.32 19.61
N TYR A 406 -9.22 6.83 19.05
CA TYR A 406 -9.00 6.75 17.61
C TYR A 406 -8.43 5.41 17.18
N VAL A 407 -8.94 4.92 16.05
CA VAL A 407 -8.36 3.85 15.24
C VAL A 407 -7.76 4.47 13.99
N SER A 408 -6.46 4.31 13.77
CA SER A 408 -5.72 5.01 12.73
C SER A 408 -4.81 4.10 11.92
N SER A 409 -4.60 4.43 10.65
CA SER A 409 -3.63 3.79 9.75
C SER A 409 -3.28 4.74 8.61
N ASP A 410 -2.00 4.78 8.18
CA ASP A 410 -1.57 5.55 7.01
C ASP A 410 -2.21 5.03 5.71
N CYS A 411 -2.60 3.75 5.67
CA CYS A 411 -3.37 3.21 4.57
C CYS A 411 -4.87 3.35 4.87
N PRO A 412 -5.59 4.25 4.18
CA PRO A 412 -7.01 4.50 4.47
C PRO A 412 -7.89 3.28 4.21
N ILE A 413 -7.51 2.42 3.24
CA ILE A 413 -8.25 1.18 2.96
C ILE A 413 -8.04 0.18 4.11
N ALA A 414 -6.82 0.06 4.65
CA ALA A 414 -6.55 -0.77 5.83
C ALA A 414 -7.35 -0.27 7.04
N GLY A 415 -7.37 1.05 7.29
CA GLY A 415 -8.18 1.64 8.34
C GLY A 415 -9.66 1.29 8.24
N ARG A 416 -10.24 1.31 7.02
CA ARG A 416 -11.63 0.88 6.77
C ARG A 416 -11.84 -0.60 7.05
N ARG A 417 -10.92 -1.47 6.62
CA ARG A 417 -10.98 -2.91 6.89
C ARG A 417 -10.93 -3.21 8.38
N ILE A 418 -10.05 -2.52 9.10
CA ILE A 418 -9.91 -2.67 10.57
C ILE A 418 -11.21 -2.25 11.25
N LEU A 419 -11.76 -1.07 10.94
CA LEU A 419 -13.03 -0.63 11.50
C LEU A 419 -14.15 -1.63 11.18
N GLN A 420 -14.25 -2.12 9.93
CA GLN A 420 -15.21 -3.16 9.57
C GLN A 420 -15.06 -4.38 10.48
N GLY A 421 -13.84 -4.91 10.65
CA GLY A 421 -13.62 -6.11 11.45
C GLY A 421 -13.92 -5.92 12.93
N ILE A 422 -13.71 -4.72 13.48
CA ILE A 422 -14.10 -4.35 14.84
C ILE A 422 -15.62 -4.33 14.99
N GLU A 423 -16.31 -3.62 14.10
CA GLU A 423 -17.76 -3.45 14.15
C GLU A 423 -18.54 -4.72 13.85
N ASP A 424 -18.06 -5.56 12.92
CA ASP A 424 -18.69 -6.85 12.60
C ASP A 424 -18.64 -7.82 13.80
N LYS A 425 -17.66 -7.65 14.72
CA LYS A 425 -17.52 -8.45 15.94
C LYS A 425 -18.28 -7.90 17.14
N SER A 426 -18.23 -6.58 17.34
CA SER A 426 -18.60 -5.93 18.61
C SER A 426 -19.72 -4.89 18.47
N GLY A 427 -20.28 -4.73 17.27
CA GLY A 427 -21.19 -3.65 16.95
C GLY A 427 -20.49 -2.31 16.72
N PRO A 428 -21.22 -1.20 16.59
CA PRO A 428 -20.67 0.12 16.28
C PRO A 428 -19.54 0.51 17.23
N SER A 429 -18.38 0.86 16.66
CA SER A 429 -17.22 1.31 17.42
C SER A 429 -17.44 2.73 17.98
N ARG A 430 -16.96 2.98 19.21
CA ARG A 430 -16.88 4.33 19.77
C ARG A 430 -15.66 5.08 19.24
N ALA A 431 -14.58 4.35 18.92
CA ALA A 431 -13.38 4.93 18.37
C ALA A 431 -13.64 5.55 16.99
N ARG A 432 -13.14 6.76 16.78
CA ARG A 432 -13.21 7.43 15.48
C ARG A 432 -12.10 6.87 14.57
N LYS A 433 -12.47 6.48 13.33
CA LYS A 433 -11.48 6.13 12.32
C LYS A 433 -10.97 7.41 11.66
N GLU A 434 -9.74 7.78 11.96
CA GLU A 434 -9.07 8.95 11.36
C GLU A 434 -7.73 8.58 10.75
N HIS A 435 -7.37 9.26 9.66
CA HIS A 435 -6.02 9.14 9.08
C HIS A 435 -5.01 9.87 9.99
N PRO A 436 -3.75 9.41 10.09
CA PRO A 436 -2.77 10.09 10.93
C PRO A 436 -2.55 11.57 10.58
N LEU A 437 -2.65 11.96 9.31
CA LEU A 437 -2.62 13.38 8.91
C LEU A 437 -3.78 14.17 9.53
N THR A 438 -4.98 13.59 9.58
CA THR A 438 -6.14 14.18 10.25
C THR A 438 -5.89 14.32 11.75
N LEU A 439 -5.30 13.30 12.39
CA LEU A 439 -4.94 13.37 13.81
C LEU A 439 -3.94 14.50 14.09
N LEU A 440 -2.91 14.62 13.27
CA LEU A 440 -1.92 15.68 13.44
C LEU A 440 -2.55 17.08 13.24
N ARG A 441 -3.46 17.25 12.26
CA ARG A 441 -4.24 18.47 12.07
C ARG A 441 -5.10 18.80 13.30
N ILE A 442 -5.80 17.79 13.85
CA ILE A 442 -6.60 17.96 15.08
C ILE A 442 -5.70 18.40 16.24
N ALA A 443 -4.53 17.77 16.41
CA ALA A 443 -3.59 18.09 17.47
C ALA A 443 -3.10 19.55 17.42
N TYR A 444 -2.88 20.09 16.21
CA TYR A 444 -2.58 21.53 16.04
C TYR A 444 -3.79 22.44 16.31
N GLY A 445 -5.03 21.91 16.36
CA GLY A 445 -6.23 22.73 16.46
C GLY A 445 -6.59 23.45 15.18
N ILE A 446 -6.15 22.97 14.04
CA ILE A 446 -6.44 23.54 12.71
C ILE A 446 -7.85 23.08 12.26
N GLU A 447 -8.73 24.01 11.90
CA GLU A 447 -10.08 23.76 11.37
C GLU A 447 -10.08 23.20 9.93
#